data_c5faf612fb6f1061ef17210774a07691
#
_entry.id   c5faf612fb6f1061ef17210774a07691
#
_cell.length_a   1.000
_cell.length_b   1.000
_cell.length_c   1.000
_cell.angle_alpha   90.00
_cell.angle_beta   90.00
_cell.angle_gamma   90.00
#
_symmetry.space_group_name_H-M   'P 1'
#
loop_
_entity.id
_entity.type
_entity.pdbx_description
1 polymer ?
#
loop_
_entity_poly.entity_id
_entity_poly.type
_entity_poly.pdbx_seq_one_letter_code
_entity_poly.pdbx_strand_id
1 'polypeptide(L)'
;MEDISSKDIDELKKYLGSLGEKPFRAKQIYKWLHQSLATDFSQMTDLSKALREKLSNEAYITVPEPVDIQISREDGTRKYLFRLPDDSLVESVLMKYKFGWSVCISSQVGCRMGCAFCASGMDGLLRGLTPGEMLGQIEAIQRDVFSDTTDCAKKHEKHTTDCAKKYEEYTTDCAQKNTAPSVPKPDSEEYLRNRISHVVVMGTGEPLDNYDNLLIFIRMLTDENGLHISQRNLTVSTCGIVPRIKELAEKKLEITLALSLHAPTQEKRRKLMPVANKYDISEAVGAMKYYQDTTGRRVTFEYSLIKGVNDTDEDAEQLSSLLWRGAHINLIPVNPVKERTFAAPTRAAAIDFQRKLEKFGINATIRREMGQDIDGACGQLRRRHLER
;
A
#
# COMPACT_ATOMS: atom_id res chain seq x y z
N MET A 1 11.42 7.70 -23.63
CA MET A 1 12.29 6.95 -22.70
C MET A 1 11.44 5.88 -22.02
N GLU A 2 11.99 4.68 -21.82
CA GLU A 2 11.29 3.54 -21.23
C GLU A 2 11.43 3.51 -19.71
N ASP A 3 10.34 3.29 -18.97
CA ASP A 3 10.41 3.03 -17.53
C ASP A 3 10.85 1.59 -17.28
N ILE A 4 12.10 1.41 -16.88
CA ILE A 4 12.63 0.07 -16.60
C ILE A 4 12.23 -0.46 -15.22
N SER A 5 11.79 0.41 -14.30
CA SER A 5 11.33 0.03 -12.97
C SER A 5 9.96 -0.68 -13.01
N SER A 6 9.22 -0.54 -14.11
CA SER A 6 7.92 -1.20 -14.31
C SER A 6 8.02 -2.54 -15.05
N LYS A 7 9.23 -2.97 -15.42
CA LYS A 7 9.46 -4.21 -16.18
C LYS A 7 9.83 -5.37 -15.25
N ASP A 8 9.09 -6.47 -15.37
CA ASP A 8 9.56 -7.72 -14.75
C ASP A 8 10.83 -8.24 -15.46
N ILE A 9 11.47 -9.27 -14.88
CA ILE A 9 12.75 -9.79 -15.42
C ILE A 9 12.64 -10.20 -16.89
N ASP A 10 11.53 -10.76 -17.33
CA ASP A 10 11.37 -11.23 -18.71
C ASP A 10 11.12 -10.08 -19.68
N GLU A 11 10.37 -9.07 -19.27
CA GLU A 11 10.22 -7.83 -20.03
C GLU A 11 11.54 -7.05 -20.11
N LEU A 12 12.30 -7.02 -19.02
CA LEU A 12 13.63 -6.39 -18.99
C LEU A 12 14.64 -7.12 -19.89
N LYS A 13 14.58 -8.46 -19.97
CA LYS A 13 15.39 -9.24 -20.94
C LYS A 13 15.07 -8.87 -22.38
N LYS A 14 13.77 -8.74 -22.72
CA LYS A 14 13.33 -8.34 -24.07
C LYS A 14 13.80 -6.94 -24.40
N TYR A 15 13.62 -6.00 -23.48
CA TYR A 15 14.08 -4.62 -23.65
C TYR A 15 15.60 -4.55 -23.87
N LEU A 16 16.41 -5.18 -23.03
CA LEU A 16 17.86 -5.20 -23.18
C LEU A 16 18.30 -5.92 -24.45
N GLY A 17 17.58 -6.97 -24.87
CA GLY A 17 17.82 -7.63 -26.14
C GLY A 17 17.63 -6.70 -27.35
N SER A 18 16.63 -5.79 -27.31
CA SER A 18 16.45 -4.76 -28.36
C SER A 18 17.59 -3.74 -28.40
N LEU A 19 18.30 -3.57 -27.27
CA LEU A 19 19.50 -2.75 -27.17
C LEU A 19 20.79 -3.50 -27.56
N GLY A 20 20.72 -4.78 -27.97
CA GLY A 20 21.86 -5.61 -28.29
C GLY A 20 22.60 -6.18 -27.08
N GLU A 21 22.02 -6.09 -25.89
CA GLU A 21 22.61 -6.55 -24.64
C GLU A 21 22.27 -8.02 -24.34
N LYS A 22 23.17 -8.68 -23.60
CA LYS A 22 23.00 -10.09 -23.24
C LYS A 22 21.92 -10.27 -22.16
N PRO A 23 21.08 -11.34 -22.19
CA PRO A 23 19.95 -11.54 -21.27
C PRO A 23 20.32 -11.55 -19.78
N PHE A 24 21.52 -11.96 -19.39
CA PHE A 24 21.96 -11.98 -17.99
C PHE A 24 22.04 -10.59 -17.37
N ARG A 25 22.19 -9.53 -18.19
CA ARG A 25 22.22 -8.14 -17.73
C ARG A 25 20.90 -7.72 -17.10
N ALA A 26 19.78 -8.31 -17.53
CA ALA A 26 18.49 -8.06 -16.93
C ALA A 26 18.49 -8.39 -15.42
N LYS A 27 19.03 -9.53 -15.03
CA LYS A 27 19.14 -9.92 -13.61
C LYS A 27 20.04 -8.97 -12.81
N GLN A 28 21.13 -8.48 -13.40
CA GLN A 28 22.02 -7.51 -12.75
C GLN A 28 21.28 -6.19 -12.51
N ILE A 29 20.66 -5.62 -13.56
CA ILE A 29 19.91 -4.35 -13.46
C ILE A 29 18.73 -4.49 -12.48
N TYR A 30 17.98 -5.60 -12.56
CA TYR A 30 16.86 -5.86 -11.68
C TYR A 30 17.27 -5.90 -10.20
N LYS A 31 18.40 -6.52 -9.87
CA LYS A 31 18.96 -6.50 -8.52
C LYS A 31 19.38 -5.09 -8.08
N TRP A 32 19.97 -4.31 -8.98
CA TRP A 32 20.29 -2.92 -8.67
C TRP A 32 19.05 -2.10 -8.34
N LEU A 33 17.97 -2.24 -9.14
CA LEU A 33 16.72 -1.52 -8.93
C LEU A 33 16.06 -1.94 -7.61
N HIS A 34 15.86 -3.23 -7.39
CA HIS A 34 14.91 -3.73 -6.39
C HIS A 34 15.56 -4.36 -5.13
N GLN A 35 16.86 -4.66 -5.15
CA GLN A 35 17.60 -5.09 -3.94
C GLN A 35 18.52 -3.99 -3.42
N SER A 36 19.29 -3.38 -4.31
CA SER A 36 20.23 -2.31 -3.98
C SER A 36 19.54 -0.93 -3.94
N LEU A 37 18.29 -0.87 -4.35
CA LEU A 37 17.43 0.33 -4.35
C LEU A 37 18.06 1.51 -5.10
N ALA A 38 18.74 1.22 -6.21
CA ALA A 38 19.40 2.24 -7.03
C ALA A 38 18.37 3.23 -7.61
N THR A 39 18.74 4.50 -7.58
CA THR A 39 17.93 5.62 -8.10
C THR A 39 18.50 6.21 -9.37
N ASP A 40 19.72 5.81 -9.73
CA ASP A 40 20.44 6.31 -10.90
C ASP A 40 21.32 5.21 -11.50
N PHE A 41 21.46 5.19 -12.83
CA PHE A 41 22.27 4.20 -13.53
C PHE A 41 23.77 4.27 -13.19
N SER A 42 24.27 5.43 -12.77
CA SER A 42 25.68 5.60 -12.35
C SER A 42 26.04 4.74 -11.16
N GLN A 43 25.07 4.39 -10.32
CA GLN A 43 25.24 3.54 -9.14
C GLN A 43 25.47 2.06 -9.50
N MET A 44 25.11 1.63 -10.71
CA MET A 44 25.21 0.25 -11.18
C MET A 44 26.63 -0.09 -11.61
N THR A 45 27.56 -0.16 -10.66
CA THR A 45 29.01 -0.18 -10.92
C THR A 45 29.55 -1.46 -11.56
N ASP A 46 28.79 -2.56 -11.54
CA ASP A 46 29.11 -3.82 -12.23
C ASP A 46 28.68 -3.82 -13.72
N LEU A 47 28.00 -2.75 -14.17
CA LEU A 47 27.71 -2.51 -15.58
C LEU A 47 28.82 -1.66 -16.21
N SER A 48 29.10 -1.91 -17.49
CA SER A 48 30.07 -1.09 -18.25
C SER A 48 29.60 0.37 -18.32
N LYS A 49 30.55 1.31 -18.36
CA LYS A 49 30.24 2.74 -18.50
C LYS A 49 29.35 3.01 -19.73
N ALA A 50 29.68 2.37 -20.87
CA ALA A 50 28.92 2.52 -22.11
C ALA A 50 27.47 2.06 -21.97
N LEU A 51 27.20 0.95 -21.24
CA LEU A 51 25.84 0.49 -21.00
C LEU A 51 25.07 1.45 -20.08
N ARG A 52 25.71 1.94 -19.02
CA ARG A 52 25.08 2.92 -18.13
C ARG A 52 24.69 4.21 -18.87
N GLU A 53 25.59 4.74 -19.71
CA GLU A 53 25.33 5.91 -20.55
C GLU A 53 24.20 5.64 -21.56
N LYS A 54 24.18 4.45 -22.18
CA LYS A 54 23.10 4.04 -23.08
C LYS A 54 21.76 3.99 -22.38
N LEU A 55 21.69 3.38 -21.18
CA LEU A 55 20.46 3.31 -20.38
C LEU A 55 20.00 4.69 -19.95
N SER A 56 20.90 5.59 -19.53
CA SER A 56 20.55 6.96 -19.16
C SER A 56 19.94 7.78 -20.32
N ASN A 57 20.27 7.44 -21.57
CA ASN A 57 19.73 8.13 -22.74
C ASN A 57 18.38 7.54 -23.22
N GLU A 58 18.14 6.26 -22.97
CA GLU A 58 16.99 5.53 -23.55
C GLU A 58 15.92 5.15 -22.53
N ALA A 59 16.28 5.10 -21.25
CA ALA A 59 15.40 4.67 -20.15
C ALA A 59 15.44 5.62 -18.97
N TYR A 60 14.52 5.43 -18.03
CA TYR A 60 14.55 6.08 -16.72
C TYR A 60 14.16 5.09 -15.61
N ILE A 61 14.53 5.45 -14.40
CA ILE A 61 14.16 4.75 -13.16
C ILE A 61 13.07 5.56 -12.49
N THR A 62 11.91 4.96 -12.22
CA THR A 62 10.85 5.61 -11.45
C THR A 62 11.25 5.71 -9.99
N VAL A 63 11.48 6.94 -9.52
CA VAL A 63 11.81 7.24 -8.13
C VAL A 63 10.79 8.25 -7.60
N PRO A 64 9.76 7.82 -6.84
CA PRO A 64 8.85 8.74 -6.19
C PRO A 64 9.59 9.66 -5.22
N GLU A 65 9.38 10.98 -5.37
CA GLU A 65 10.01 12.00 -4.54
C GLU A 65 9.14 12.28 -3.31
N PRO A 66 9.65 12.13 -2.07
CA PRO A 66 8.90 12.51 -0.89
C PRO A 66 8.82 14.05 -0.79
N VAL A 67 7.62 14.61 -0.88
CA VAL A 67 7.37 16.06 -0.80
C VAL A 67 6.83 16.50 0.56
N ASP A 68 6.28 15.58 1.33
CA ASP A 68 5.88 15.78 2.74
C ASP A 68 5.97 14.46 3.49
N ILE A 69 6.51 14.51 4.72
CA ILE A 69 6.60 13.35 5.61
C ILE A 69 6.14 13.76 7.00
N GLN A 70 5.11 13.09 7.48
CA GLN A 70 4.61 13.25 8.84
C GLN A 70 4.99 12.04 9.67
N ILE A 71 5.53 12.28 10.86
CA ILE A 71 5.96 11.22 11.79
C ILE A 71 5.16 11.37 13.07
N SER A 72 4.41 10.32 13.42
CA SER A 72 3.68 10.24 14.68
C SER A 72 4.65 10.20 15.86
N ARG A 73 4.39 11.05 16.85
CA ARG A 73 5.13 11.05 18.13
C ARG A 73 4.64 9.95 19.08
N GLU A 74 3.44 9.44 18.85
CA GLU A 74 2.81 8.44 19.73
C GLU A 74 3.27 7.02 19.41
N ASP A 75 3.42 6.67 18.11
CA ASP A 75 3.67 5.29 17.73
C ASP A 75 4.72 5.11 16.62
N GLY A 76 5.31 6.21 16.14
CA GLY A 76 6.35 6.19 15.11
C GLY A 76 5.82 5.88 13.70
N THR A 77 4.51 5.89 13.49
CA THR A 77 3.90 5.78 12.15
C THR A 77 4.39 6.94 11.28
N ARG A 78 4.74 6.66 10.04
CA ARG A 78 5.17 7.69 9.08
C ARG A 78 4.20 7.72 7.92
N LYS A 79 3.73 8.91 7.58
CA LYS A 79 2.95 9.14 6.38
C LYS A 79 3.75 9.95 5.39
N TYR A 80 3.81 9.45 4.18
CA TYR A 80 4.54 10.02 3.05
C TYR A 80 3.57 10.56 2.01
N LEU A 81 3.85 11.75 1.50
CA LEU A 81 3.28 12.26 0.26
C LEU A 81 4.38 12.23 -0.80
N PHE A 82 4.18 11.43 -1.83
CA PHE A 82 5.13 11.29 -2.93
C PHE A 82 4.66 12.04 -4.16
N ARG A 83 5.60 12.71 -4.83
CA ARG A 83 5.44 13.21 -6.20
C ARG A 83 5.97 12.16 -7.16
N LEU A 84 5.17 11.89 -8.19
CA LEU A 84 5.51 11.00 -9.29
C LEU A 84 6.13 11.79 -10.46
N PRO A 85 6.74 11.13 -11.47
CA PRO A 85 7.39 11.82 -12.60
C PRO A 85 6.48 12.74 -13.42
N ASP A 86 5.16 12.57 -13.34
CA ASP A 86 4.15 13.41 -13.99
C ASP A 86 3.52 14.45 -13.06
N ASP A 87 4.19 14.77 -11.94
CA ASP A 87 3.73 15.67 -10.87
C ASP A 87 2.48 15.20 -10.11
N SER A 88 1.98 14.00 -10.40
CA SER A 88 0.89 13.41 -9.62
C SER A 88 1.34 13.10 -8.19
N LEU A 89 0.40 13.25 -7.24
CA LEU A 89 0.66 13.03 -5.82
C LEU A 89 -0.03 11.76 -5.32
N VAL A 90 0.72 10.92 -4.62
CA VAL A 90 0.21 9.70 -3.97
C VAL A 90 0.69 9.60 -2.53
N GLU A 91 -0.08 8.89 -1.71
CA GLU A 91 0.22 8.71 -0.29
C GLU A 91 0.62 7.27 0.02
N SER A 92 1.53 7.14 1.00
CA SER A 92 1.86 5.85 1.61
C SER A 92 2.01 6.00 3.12
N VAL A 93 1.80 4.90 3.85
CA VAL A 93 1.93 4.89 5.31
C VAL A 93 2.82 3.73 5.74
N LEU A 94 3.87 4.04 6.49
CA LEU A 94 4.74 3.05 7.14
C LEU A 94 4.31 2.87 8.58
N MET A 95 4.09 1.64 8.99
CA MET A 95 3.63 1.27 10.33
C MET A 95 4.55 0.21 10.93
N LYS A 96 4.85 0.34 12.22
CA LYS A 96 5.66 -0.65 12.95
C LYS A 96 4.78 -1.55 13.80
N TYR A 97 4.86 -2.85 13.55
CA TYR A 97 4.20 -3.88 14.33
C TYR A 97 5.20 -4.78 15.02
N LYS A 98 4.72 -5.65 15.93
CA LYS A 98 5.58 -6.65 16.61
C LYS A 98 6.24 -7.63 15.63
N PHE A 99 5.61 -7.87 14.48
CA PHE A 99 6.10 -8.77 13.43
C PHE A 99 7.00 -8.09 12.38
N GLY A 100 7.24 -6.79 12.49
CA GLY A 100 8.08 -6.01 11.58
C GLY A 100 7.39 -4.79 10.99
N TRP A 101 8.00 -4.24 9.93
CA TRP A 101 7.50 -3.08 9.22
C TRP A 101 6.42 -3.49 8.19
N SER A 102 5.33 -2.75 8.19
CA SER A 102 4.25 -2.87 7.22
C SER A 102 4.04 -1.54 6.49
N VAL A 103 3.87 -1.59 5.19
CA VAL A 103 3.60 -0.40 4.38
C VAL A 103 2.24 -0.49 3.70
N CYS A 104 1.49 0.60 3.77
CA CYS A 104 0.28 0.81 3.00
C CYS A 104 0.61 1.67 1.78
N ILE A 105 0.31 1.18 0.58
CA ILE A 105 0.59 1.87 -0.68
C ILE A 105 -0.67 2.18 -1.47
N SER A 106 -0.58 3.19 -2.32
CA SER A 106 -1.59 3.57 -3.32
C SER A 106 -1.44 2.77 -4.60
N SER A 107 -2.55 2.52 -5.29
CA SER A 107 -2.60 1.83 -6.60
C SER A 107 -3.05 2.71 -7.76
N GLN A 108 -3.57 3.90 -7.48
CA GLN A 108 -4.07 4.86 -8.46
C GLN A 108 -3.78 6.29 -8.02
N VAL A 109 -3.78 7.22 -8.94
CA VAL A 109 -3.91 8.66 -8.67
C VAL A 109 -5.39 9.01 -8.67
N GLY A 110 -5.96 9.25 -7.47
CA GLY A 110 -7.41 9.39 -7.29
C GLY A 110 -8.14 8.04 -7.32
N CYS A 111 -9.48 8.08 -7.34
CA CYS A 111 -10.31 6.87 -7.36
C CYS A 111 -11.71 7.18 -7.89
N ARG A 112 -12.23 6.40 -8.83
CA ARG A 112 -13.57 6.60 -9.40
C ARG A 112 -14.71 5.90 -8.65
N MET A 113 -14.42 5.19 -7.56
CA MET A 113 -15.43 4.39 -6.85
C MET A 113 -16.44 5.25 -6.08
N GLY A 114 -16.08 6.49 -5.71
CA GLY A 114 -17.00 7.48 -5.15
C GLY A 114 -17.58 7.13 -3.78
N CYS A 115 -16.88 6.32 -2.96
CA CYS A 115 -17.34 5.94 -1.62
C CYS A 115 -17.61 7.17 -0.75
N ALA A 116 -18.78 7.23 -0.09
CA ALA A 116 -19.25 8.39 0.62
C ALA A 116 -18.39 8.83 1.82
N PHE A 117 -17.63 7.90 2.39
CA PHE A 117 -16.76 8.13 3.55
C PHE A 117 -15.27 8.34 3.18
N CYS A 118 -14.90 8.22 1.89
CA CYS A 118 -13.50 8.22 1.46
C CYS A 118 -13.08 9.56 0.86
N ALA A 119 -11.94 10.09 1.30
CA ALA A 119 -11.36 11.30 0.74
C ALA A 119 -10.70 11.07 -0.63
N SER A 120 -10.16 9.87 -0.90
CA SER A 120 -9.44 9.56 -2.13
C SER A 120 -10.29 9.59 -3.41
N GLY A 121 -11.61 9.48 -3.29
CA GLY A 121 -12.54 9.48 -4.43
C GLY A 121 -13.12 10.84 -4.79
N MET A 122 -12.78 11.90 -4.07
CA MET A 122 -13.44 13.22 -4.23
C MET A 122 -13.06 13.90 -5.55
N ASP A 123 -11.82 13.73 -6.00
CA ASP A 123 -11.30 14.34 -7.24
C ASP A 123 -11.42 13.38 -8.45
N GLY A 124 -12.11 12.23 -8.29
CA GLY A 124 -12.20 11.21 -9.31
C GLY A 124 -10.91 10.44 -9.54
N LEU A 125 -10.85 9.69 -10.64
CA LEU A 125 -9.68 8.92 -11.07
C LEU A 125 -8.94 9.71 -12.15
N LEU A 126 -7.65 9.95 -11.92
CA LEU A 126 -6.77 10.49 -12.96
C LEU A 126 -6.18 9.34 -13.80
N ARG A 127 -5.49 8.39 -13.16
CA ARG A 127 -4.93 7.20 -13.82
C ARG A 127 -4.59 6.07 -12.84
N GLY A 128 -4.35 4.87 -13.36
CA GLY A 128 -3.69 3.79 -12.63
C GLY A 128 -2.20 4.09 -12.41
N LEU A 129 -1.63 3.54 -11.33
CA LEU A 129 -0.18 3.54 -11.14
C LEU A 129 0.45 2.40 -11.93
N THR A 130 1.65 2.63 -12.45
CA THR A 130 2.47 1.59 -13.05
C THR A 130 3.02 0.65 -11.97
N PRO A 131 3.48 -0.57 -12.33
CA PRO A 131 4.14 -1.45 -11.38
C PRO A 131 5.35 -0.82 -10.71
N GLY A 132 6.17 -0.06 -11.46
CA GLY A 132 7.32 0.68 -10.93
C GLY A 132 6.92 1.79 -9.96
N GLU A 133 5.82 2.51 -10.19
CA GLU A 133 5.31 3.51 -9.26
C GLU A 133 4.78 2.88 -7.96
N MET A 134 4.17 1.68 -8.03
CA MET A 134 3.74 0.95 -6.85
C MET A 134 4.93 0.42 -6.04
N LEU A 135 5.93 -0.20 -6.70
CA LEU A 135 7.18 -0.64 -6.05
C LEU A 135 7.99 0.54 -5.52
N GLY A 136 8.09 1.62 -6.30
CA GLY A 136 8.84 2.82 -5.96
C GLY A 136 8.41 3.44 -4.63
N GLN A 137 7.11 3.39 -4.28
CA GLN A 137 6.63 3.80 -2.96
C GLN A 137 7.29 2.99 -1.83
N ILE A 138 7.36 1.66 -2.00
CA ILE A 138 7.96 0.75 -1.01
C ILE A 138 9.46 0.99 -0.94
N GLU A 139 10.12 1.12 -2.08
CA GLU A 139 11.57 1.30 -2.20
C GLU A 139 12.03 2.65 -1.63
N ALA A 140 11.27 3.72 -1.87
CA ALA A 140 11.55 5.02 -1.30
C ALA A 140 11.45 5.00 0.23
N ILE A 141 10.41 4.36 0.79
CA ILE A 141 10.25 4.18 2.22
C ILE A 141 11.34 3.27 2.79
N GLN A 142 11.73 2.21 2.07
CA GLN A 142 12.79 1.32 2.52
C GLN A 142 14.15 2.03 2.60
N ARG A 143 14.47 2.92 1.63
CA ARG A 143 15.65 3.77 1.69
C ARG A 143 15.64 4.67 2.91
N ASP A 144 14.49 5.28 3.23
CA ASP A 144 14.30 6.11 4.40
C ASP A 144 14.55 5.34 5.71
N VAL A 145 13.96 4.16 5.85
CA VAL A 145 14.17 3.28 7.03
C VAL A 145 15.64 2.89 7.20
N PHE A 146 16.36 2.57 6.13
CA PHE A 146 17.79 2.24 6.20
C PHE A 146 18.66 3.44 6.55
N SER A 147 18.30 4.64 6.06
CA SER A 147 19.02 5.87 6.39
C SER A 147 18.94 6.22 7.87
N ASP A 148 17.76 6.10 8.47
CA ASP A 148 17.56 6.36 9.90
C ASP A 148 18.41 5.46 10.79
N THR A 149 18.59 4.20 10.42
CA THR A 149 19.36 3.24 11.22
C THR A 149 20.86 3.52 11.19
N THR A 150 21.39 4.04 10.08
CA THR A 150 22.81 4.38 9.94
C THR A 150 23.18 5.64 10.71
N ASP A 151 22.30 6.62 10.83
CA ASP A 151 22.53 7.86 11.57
C ASP A 151 22.26 7.72 13.09
N CYS A 152 21.25 6.95 13.47
CA CYS A 152 20.99 6.66 14.89
C CYS A 152 22.08 5.81 15.56
N ALA A 153 22.67 4.86 14.85
CA ALA A 153 23.78 4.05 15.38
C ALA A 153 25.04 4.89 15.67
N LYS A 154 25.19 6.05 15.01
CA LYS A 154 26.32 6.97 15.24
C LYS A 154 26.07 8.05 16.30
N LYS A 155 24.81 8.25 16.77
CA LYS A 155 24.42 9.40 17.62
C LYS A 155 23.53 9.07 18.82
N HIS A 156 23.37 7.80 19.22
CA HIS A 156 22.61 7.50 20.43
C HIS A 156 23.39 7.84 21.71
N GLU A 157 23.34 9.12 22.05
CA GLU A 157 23.16 9.62 23.39
C GLU A 157 22.46 10.99 23.31
N LYS A 158 21.17 11.01 23.78
CA LYS A 158 20.36 12.19 24.14
C LYS A 158 19.65 12.98 23.02
N HIS A 159 18.32 13.02 23.19
CA HIS A 159 17.30 14.01 22.81
C HIS A 159 16.33 13.72 21.66
N THR A 160 15.08 13.47 22.08
CA THR A 160 13.88 13.14 21.25
C THR A 160 13.14 14.35 20.65
N THR A 161 13.69 15.58 20.70
CA THR A 161 12.94 16.80 20.30
C THR A 161 13.37 17.44 18.98
N ASP A 162 14.34 16.88 18.26
CA ASP A 162 14.99 17.56 17.12
C ASP A 162 14.86 16.84 15.76
N CYS A 163 14.06 15.75 15.69
CA CYS A 163 14.01 14.92 14.48
C CYS A 163 13.34 15.62 13.29
N ALA A 164 12.29 16.40 13.48
CA ALA A 164 11.57 17.04 12.37
C ALA A 164 12.38 18.13 11.66
N LYS A 165 13.14 18.97 12.41
CA LYS A 165 14.03 20.00 11.82
C LYS A 165 15.23 19.39 11.09
N LYS A 166 15.77 18.28 11.61
CA LYS A 166 16.89 17.58 10.95
C LYS A 166 16.47 16.88 9.68
N TYR A 167 15.20 16.52 9.53
CA TYR A 167 14.69 15.88 8.32
C TYR A 167 14.64 16.85 7.13
N GLU A 168 14.28 18.12 7.37
CA GLU A 168 14.33 19.17 6.33
C GLU A 168 15.78 19.44 5.87
N GLU A 169 16.75 19.44 6.78
CA GLU A 169 18.18 19.56 6.44
C GLU A 169 18.71 18.32 5.70
N TYR A 170 18.24 17.13 6.06
CA TYR A 170 18.69 15.85 5.49
C TYR A 170 18.18 15.64 4.05
N THR A 171 16.92 15.97 3.75
CA THR A 171 16.37 15.87 2.39
C THR A 171 17.08 16.83 1.42
N THR A 172 17.46 18.00 1.91
CA THR A 172 18.22 18.98 1.13
C THR A 172 19.68 18.53 0.91
N ASP A 173 20.31 17.92 1.90
CA ASP A 173 21.71 17.49 1.86
C ASP A 173 21.92 16.19 1.06
N CYS A 174 20.98 15.26 1.09
CA CYS A 174 21.01 14.04 0.26
C CYS A 174 20.74 14.31 -1.21
N ALA A 175 19.84 15.24 -1.54
CA ALA A 175 19.60 15.65 -2.91
C ALA A 175 20.83 16.38 -3.52
N GLN A 176 21.62 17.09 -2.69
CA GLN A 176 22.81 17.78 -3.15
C GLN A 176 24.07 16.91 -3.27
N LYS A 177 24.18 15.81 -2.52
CA LYS A 177 25.42 15.00 -2.46
C LYS A 177 25.45 13.78 -3.39
N ASN A 178 24.35 13.45 -4.06
CA ASN A 178 24.26 12.29 -4.98
C ASN A 178 24.78 10.96 -4.38
N THR A 179 24.88 10.86 -3.05
CA THR A 179 25.29 9.65 -2.36
C THR A 179 24.04 8.85 -1.98
N ALA A 180 23.81 7.75 -2.69
CA ALA A 180 22.79 6.78 -2.29
C ALA A 180 23.02 6.37 -0.84
N PRO A 181 21.98 6.28 0.00
CA PRO A 181 22.09 5.71 1.33
C PRO A 181 22.71 4.30 1.19
N SER A 182 23.62 3.96 2.10
CA SER A 182 24.21 2.62 2.12
C SER A 182 23.13 1.61 2.49
N VAL A 183 22.58 0.92 1.48
CA VAL A 183 21.65 -0.19 1.70
C VAL A 183 22.43 -1.31 2.38
N PRO A 184 22.01 -1.80 3.56
CA PRO A 184 22.66 -2.92 4.22
C PRO A 184 22.67 -4.13 3.30
N LYS A 185 23.71 -4.98 3.42
CA LYS A 185 23.77 -6.19 2.59
C LYS A 185 22.52 -7.05 2.80
N PRO A 186 21.86 -7.54 1.73
CA PRO A 186 20.79 -8.50 1.86
C PRO A 186 21.23 -9.66 2.78
N ASP A 187 20.33 -10.14 3.62
CA ASP A 187 20.54 -11.19 4.63
C ASP A 187 21.42 -10.79 5.86
N SER A 188 21.92 -9.56 5.94
CA SER A 188 22.50 -9.06 7.20
C SER A 188 21.43 -8.92 8.28
N GLU A 189 21.81 -9.02 9.58
CA GLU A 189 20.87 -8.79 10.69
C GLU A 189 20.22 -7.40 10.62
N GLU A 190 20.98 -6.39 10.23
CA GLU A 190 20.50 -5.03 10.05
C GLU A 190 19.44 -4.95 8.95
N TYR A 191 19.68 -5.57 7.79
CA TYR A 191 18.72 -5.65 6.70
C TYR A 191 17.43 -6.35 7.15
N LEU A 192 17.56 -7.55 7.75
CA LEU A 192 16.42 -8.36 8.17
C LEU A 192 15.56 -7.68 9.25
N ARG A 193 16.18 -6.91 10.15
CA ARG A 193 15.50 -6.16 11.21
C ARG A 193 14.72 -4.97 10.67
N ASN A 194 15.25 -4.31 9.64
CA ASN A 194 14.73 -3.03 9.17
C ASN A 194 14.04 -3.11 7.80
N ARG A 195 14.00 -4.29 7.17
CA ARG A 195 13.28 -4.47 5.90
C ARG A 195 11.78 -4.35 6.11
N ILE A 196 11.11 -3.77 5.12
CA ILE A 196 9.66 -3.86 5.00
C ILE A 196 9.30 -5.31 4.70
N SER A 197 8.47 -5.90 5.54
CA SER A 197 8.11 -7.32 5.46
C SER A 197 6.66 -7.57 5.05
N HIS A 198 5.78 -6.57 5.19
CA HIS A 198 4.37 -6.67 4.88
C HIS A 198 3.92 -5.49 4.04
N VAL A 199 3.06 -5.75 3.06
CA VAL A 199 2.50 -4.73 2.17
C VAL A 199 0.98 -4.84 2.15
N VAL A 200 0.30 -3.70 2.28
CA VAL A 200 -1.15 -3.63 2.08
C VAL A 200 -1.44 -2.62 0.97
N VAL A 201 -2.17 -3.05 -0.06
CA VAL A 201 -2.63 -2.19 -1.16
C VAL A 201 -4.01 -1.67 -0.77
N MET A 202 -4.00 -0.68 0.13
CA MET A 202 -5.20 -0.09 0.77
C MET A 202 -5.12 1.44 0.81
N GLY A 203 -4.18 2.05 0.09
CA GLY A 203 -4.07 3.50 -0.07
C GLY A 203 -5.07 4.06 -1.07
N THR A 204 -4.69 5.08 -1.81
CA THR A 204 -5.54 5.69 -2.83
C THR A 204 -5.73 4.76 -4.02
N GLY A 205 -7.00 4.55 -4.41
CA GLY A 205 -7.36 3.78 -5.59
C GLY A 205 -8.16 2.49 -5.29
N GLU A 206 -8.62 1.87 -6.37
CA GLU A 206 -9.19 0.53 -6.39
C GLU A 206 -8.22 -0.40 -7.13
N PRO A 207 -7.51 -1.30 -6.43
CA PRO A 207 -6.48 -2.13 -7.06
C PRO A 207 -7.01 -3.02 -8.19
N LEU A 208 -8.23 -3.55 -8.07
CA LEU A 208 -8.82 -4.38 -9.12
C LEU A 208 -9.31 -3.60 -10.34
N ASP A 209 -9.35 -2.27 -10.25
CA ASP A 209 -9.57 -1.38 -11.39
C ASP A 209 -8.25 -1.07 -12.15
N ASN A 210 -7.11 -1.31 -11.51
CA ASN A 210 -5.75 -1.27 -12.09
C ASN A 210 -5.15 -2.68 -12.20
N TYR A 211 -5.93 -3.64 -12.68
CA TYR A 211 -5.72 -5.07 -12.52
C TYR A 211 -4.42 -5.59 -13.14
N ASP A 212 -4.13 -5.21 -14.38
CA ASP A 212 -2.96 -5.75 -15.09
C ASP A 212 -1.65 -5.27 -14.44
N ASN A 213 -1.59 -3.99 -14.08
CA ASN A 213 -0.45 -3.43 -13.34
C ASN A 213 -0.33 -4.04 -11.94
N LEU A 214 -1.45 -4.33 -11.27
CA LEU A 214 -1.45 -5.02 -9.98
C LEU A 214 -0.82 -6.42 -10.10
N LEU A 215 -1.14 -7.19 -11.13
CA LEU A 215 -0.57 -8.53 -11.32
C LEU A 215 0.94 -8.47 -11.59
N ILE A 216 1.39 -7.53 -12.40
CA ILE A 216 2.83 -7.31 -12.65
C ILE A 216 3.52 -6.89 -11.34
N PHE A 217 2.94 -5.93 -10.61
CA PHE A 217 3.44 -5.50 -9.30
C PHE A 217 3.59 -6.67 -8.33
N ILE A 218 2.58 -7.56 -8.21
CA ILE A 218 2.64 -8.73 -7.32
C ILE A 218 3.81 -9.64 -7.70
N ARG A 219 3.99 -9.93 -8.99
CA ARG A 219 5.12 -10.75 -9.47
C ARG A 219 6.46 -10.12 -9.12
N MET A 220 6.62 -8.82 -9.39
CA MET A 220 7.86 -8.09 -9.12
C MET A 220 8.16 -7.98 -7.63
N LEU A 221 7.15 -7.69 -6.80
CA LEU A 221 7.26 -7.59 -5.33
C LEU A 221 7.78 -8.89 -4.71
N THR A 222 7.36 -10.03 -5.28
CA THR A 222 7.64 -11.35 -4.73
C THR A 222 8.84 -12.06 -5.38
N ASP A 223 9.43 -11.47 -6.42
CA ASP A 223 10.58 -12.03 -7.11
C ASP A 223 11.80 -12.14 -6.17
N GLU A 224 12.48 -13.29 -6.22
CA GLU A 224 13.67 -13.56 -5.39
C GLU A 224 14.86 -12.63 -5.67
N ASN A 225 14.91 -12.03 -6.87
CA ASN A 225 15.93 -11.07 -7.27
C ASN A 225 15.54 -9.61 -7.00
N GLY A 226 14.36 -9.38 -6.40
CA GLY A 226 13.85 -8.06 -6.00
C GLY A 226 13.70 -7.92 -4.50
N LEU A 227 12.61 -7.28 -4.05
CA LEU A 227 12.29 -7.10 -2.63
C LEU A 227 12.01 -8.41 -1.89
N HIS A 228 11.65 -9.46 -2.62
CA HIS A 228 11.40 -10.81 -2.11
C HIS A 228 10.45 -10.83 -0.90
N ILE A 229 9.34 -10.10 -1.01
CA ILE A 229 8.29 -10.10 0.00
C ILE A 229 7.34 -11.26 -0.31
N SER A 230 7.14 -12.14 0.66
CA SER A 230 6.24 -13.29 0.49
C SER A 230 4.83 -12.85 0.10
N GLN A 231 4.19 -13.54 -0.85
CA GLN A 231 2.78 -13.30 -1.20
C GLN A 231 1.85 -13.37 0.03
N ARG A 232 2.18 -14.19 1.02
CA ARG A 232 1.39 -14.31 2.28
C ARG A 232 1.40 -13.04 3.12
N ASN A 233 2.39 -12.19 2.90
CA ASN A 233 2.53 -10.89 3.58
C ASN A 233 1.96 -9.73 2.75
N LEU A 234 1.30 -10.03 1.64
CA LEU A 234 0.61 -9.06 0.82
C LEU A 234 -0.91 -9.16 1.01
N THR A 235 -1.54 -8.03 1.32
CA THR A 235 -2.99 -7.89 1.34
C THR A 235 -3.42 -6.90 0.29
N VAL A 236 -4.37 -7.28 -0.54
CA VAL A 236 -5.02 -6.42 -1.53
C VAL A 236 -6.45 -6.18 -1.10
N SER A 237 -6.88 -4.91 -1.00
CA SER A 237 -8.27 -4.56 -0.72
C SER A 237 -9.01 -4.23 -2.01
N THR A 238 -10.30 -4.52 -2.04
CA THR A 238 -11.17 -4.16 -3.16
C THR A 238 -12.56 -3.72 -2.67
N CYS A 239 -13.15 -2.78 -3.38
CA CYS A 239 -14.55 -2.40 -3.18
C CYS A 239 -15.54 -3.47 -3.66
N GLY A 240 -15.09 -4.54 -4.33
CA GLY A 240 -15.92 -5.65 -4.76
C GLY A 240 -16.26 -5.65 -6.26
N ILE A 241 -15.26 -5.50 -7.13
CA ILE A 241 -15.42 -5.71 -8.58
C ILE A 241 -15.50 -7.21 -8.86
N VAL A 242 -16.72 -7.78 -8.79
CA VAL A 242 -17.00 -9.22 -8.79
C VAL A 242 -16.29 -10.00 -9.90
N PRO A 243 -16.30 -9.59 -11.19
CA PRO A 243 -15.60 -10.33 -12.24
C PRO A 243 -14.08 -10.40 -11.99
N ARG A 244 -13.48 -9.32 -11.48
CA ARG A 244 -12.03 -9.26 -11.20
C ARG A 244 -11.64 -10.09 -9.97
N ILE A 245 -12.51 -10.19 -8.96
CA ILE A 245 -12.30 -11.10 -7.82
C ILE A 245 -12.23 -12.56 -8.31
N LYS A 246 -13.16 -12.96 -9.18
CA LYS A 246 -13.19 -14.32 -9.75
C LYS A 246 -11.96 -14.59 -10.62
N GLU A 247 -11.60 -13.64 -11.48
CA GLU A 247 -10.39 -13.73 -12.31
C GLU A 247 -9.12 -13.84 -11.47
N LEU A 248 -9.03 -13.08 -10.36
CA LEU A 248 -7.89 -13.14 -9.44
C LEU A 248 -7.83 -14.50 -8.71
N ALA A 249 -8.97 -15.10 -8.38
CA ALA A 249 -9.02 -16.44 -7.79
C ALA A 249 -8.36 -17.48 -8.69
N GLU A 250 -8.60 -17.43 -10.02
CA GLU A 250 -8.02 -18.35 -11.00
C GLU A 250 -6.48 -18.21 -11.12
N LYS A 251 -5.91 -17.07 -10.71
CA LYS A 251 -4.44 -16.90 -10.66
C LYS A 251 -3.80 -17.71 -9.53
N LYS A 252 -4.58 -18.20 -8.56
CA LYS A 252 -4.13 -19.03 -7.42
C LYS A 252 -2.97 -18.41 -6.65
N LEU A 253 -2.97 -17.08 -6.51
CA LEU A 253 -1.97 -16.36 -5.73
C LEU A 253 -2.17 -16.60 -4.23
N GLU A 254 -1.06 -16.59 -3.46
CA GLU A 254 -1.12 -16.79 -2.01
C GLU A 254 -1.39 -15.49 -1.22
N ILE A 255 -1.87 -14.43 -1.86
CA ILE A 255 -2.18 -13.15 -1.22
C ILE A 255 -3.44 -13.23 -0.36
N THR A 256 -3.58 -12.33 0.60
CA THR A 256 -4.82 -12.09 1.33
C THR A 256 -5.68 -11.10 0.54
N LEU A 257 -6.94 -11.45 0.27
CA LEU A 257 -7.90 -10.54 -0.35
C LEU A 257 -8.83 -9.99 0.73
N ALA A 258 -9.00 -8.66 0.73
CA ALA A 258 -9.90 -7.95 1.65
C ALA A 258 -11.04 -7.29 0.87
N LEU A 259 -12.29 -7.54 1.27
CA LEU A 259 -13.45 -6.84 0.71
C LEU A 259 -13.81 -5.64 1.58
N SER A 260 -13.80 -4.46 1.01
CA SER A 260 -14.45 -3.27 1.56
C SER A 260 -15.96 -3.48 1.57
N LEU A 261 -16.49 -4.06 2.66
CA LEU A 261 -17.91 -4.40 2.80
C LEU A 261 -18.74 -3.20 3.29
N HIS A 262 -18.35 -2.63 4.42
CA HIS A 262 -18.81 -1.39 5.07
C HIS A 262 -20.31 -1.28 5.36
N ALA A 263 -21.10 -2.27 5.03
CA ALA A 263 -22.53 -2.31 5.31
C ALA A 263 -23.04 -3.76 5.46
N PRO A 264 -24.09 -4.02 6.25
CA PRO A 264 -24.65 -5.34 6.40
C PRO A 264 -25.73 -5.67 5.36
N THR A 265 -26.27 -4.64 4.68
CA THR A 265 -27.36 -4.80 3.70
C THR A 265 -27.04 -4.09 2.39
N GLN A 266 -27.69 -4.52 1.32
CA GLN A 266 -27.57 -3.92 0.00
C GLN A 266 -27.99 -2.44 0.01
N GLU A 267 -29.05 -2.10 0.72
CA GLU A 267 -29.53 -0.71 0.80
C GLU A 267 -28.52 0.22 1.46
N LYS A 268 -27.99 -0.16 2.62
CA LYS A 268 -26.97 0.62 3.33
C LYS A 268 -25.67 0.69 2.50
N ARG A 269 -25.31 -0.42 1.84
CA ARG A 269 -24.10 -0.46 1.01
C ARG A 269 -24.20 0.47 -0.19
N ARG A 270 -25.34 0.55 -0.87
CA ARG A 270 -25.56 1.50 -1.99
C ARG A 270 -25.40 2.96 -1.57
N LYS A 271 -25.84 3.31 -0.35
CA LYS A 271 -25.66 4.67 0.19
C LYS A 271 -24.20 5.02 0.48
N LEU A 272 -23.40 4.04 0.89
CA LEU A 272 -21.99 4.23 1.25
C LEU A 272 -21.02 4.02 0.07
N MET A 273 -21.35 3.10 -0.84
CA MET A 273 -20.45 2.63 -1.90
C MET A 273 -21.21 2.49 -3.22
N PRO A 274 -21.03 3.41 -4.17
CA PRO A 274 -21.74 3.36 -5.47
C PRO A 274 -21.51 2.10 -6.29
N VAL A 275 -20.39 1.38 -6.08
CA VAL A 275 -20.13 0.08 -6.71
C VAL A 275 -21.23 -0.94 -6.44
N ALA A 276 -21.95 -0.82 -5.34
CA ALA A 276 -23.08 -1.65 -4.96
C ALA A 276 -24.32 -1.46 -5.88
N ASN A 277 -24.35 -0.43 -6.72
CA ASN A 277 -25.36 -0.31 -7.77
C ASN A 277 -25.09 -1.24 -8.95
N LYS A 278 -23.84 -1.68 -9.13
CA LYS A 278 -23.43 -2.58 -10.20
C LYS A 278 -23.31 -4.04 -9.74
N TYR A 279 -22.83 -4.25 -8.51
CA TYR A 279 -22.63 -5.58 -7.94
C TYR A 279 -23.36 -5.67 -6.60
N ASP A 280 -24.31 -6.61 -6.52
CA ASP A 280 -25.05 -6.85 -5.28
C ASP A 280 -24.12 -7.31 -4.14
N ILE A 281 -24.51 -7.02 -2.91
CA ILE A 281 -23.72 -7.39 -1.72
C ILE A 281 -23.53 -8.91 -1.63
N SER A 282 -24.55 -9.68 -1.98
CA SER A 282 -24.50 -11.15 -1.99
C SER A 282 -23.57 -11.68 -3.08
N GLU A 283 -23.53 -11.04 -4.26
CA GLU A 283 -22.58 -11.39 -5.31
C GLU A 283 -21.14 -11.10 -4.90
N ALA A 284 -20.90 -9.94 -4.25
CA ALA A 284 -19.56 -9.57 -3.77
C ALA A 284 -19.08 -10.54 -2.68
N VAL A 285 -19.93 -10.88 -1.70
CA VAL A 285 -19.61 -11.84 -0.64
C VAL A 285 -19.44 -13.26 -1.22
N GLY A 286 -20.28 -13.65 -2.17
CA GLY A 286 -20.15 -14.93 -2.89
C GLY A 286 -18.85 -15.04 -3.67
N ALA A 287 -18.39 -13.94 -4.30
CA ALA A 287 -17.09 -13.89 -4.99
C ALA A 287 -15.91 -14.05 -4.01
N MET A 288 -15.99 -13.47 -2.79
CA MET A 288 -15.00 -13.68 -1.75
C MET A 288 -14.94 -15.12 -1.26
N LYS A 289 -16.12 -15.75 -1.12
CA LYS A 289 -16.19 -17.18 -0.78
C LYS A 289 -15.56 -18.03 -1.88
N TYR A 290 -15.89 -17.75 -3.14
CA TYR A 290 -15.27 -18.40 -4.29
C TYR A 290 -13.74 -18.24 -4.30
N TYR A 291 -13.24 -17.03 -4.04
CA TYR A 291 -11.80 -16.78 -3.92
C TYR A 291 -11.17 -17.64 -2.82
N GLN A 292 -11.76 -17.67 -1.63
CA GLN A 292 -11.28 -18.49 -0.52
C GLN A 292 -11.26 -19.98 -0.88
N ASP A 293 -12.33 -20.50 -1.49
CA ASP A 293 -12.46 -21.93 -1.81
C ASP A 293 -11.48 -22.34 -2.93
N THR A 294 -11.24 -21.44 -3.90
CA THR A 294 -10.33 -21.71 -5.04
C THR A 294 -8.85 -21.62 -4.64
N THR A 295 -8.50 -20.67 -3.78
CA THR A 295 -7.09 -20.41 -3.42
C THR A 295 -6.65 -21.07 -2.12
N GLY A 296 -7.59 -21.48 -1.27
CA GLY A 296 -7.33 -21.92 0.11
C GLY A 296 -6.88 -20.78 1.03
N ARG A 297 -6.94 -19.53 0.56
CA ARG A 297 -6.46 -18.35 1.31
C ARG A 297 -7.60 -17.71 2.09
N ARG A 298 -7.29 -17.29 3.32
CA ARG A 298 -8.25 -16.53 4.13
C ARG A 298 -8.58 -15.21 3.45
N VAL A 299 -9.86 -14.86 3.43
CA VAL A 299 -10.33 -13.52 3.07
C VAL A 299 -10.69 -12.72 4.31
N THR A 300 -10.69 -11.41 4.20
CA THR A 300 -11.11 -10.48 5.25
C THR A 300 -12.20 -9.55 4.74
N PHE A 301 -13.04 -9.07 5.66
CA PHE A 301 -14.06 -8.07 5.38
C PHE A 301 -13.71 -6.79 6.14
N GLU A 302 -13.45 -5.71 5.42
CA GLU A 302 -13.22 -4.40 6.03
C GLU A 302 -14.57 -3.71 6.27
N TYR A 303 -14.77 -3.23 7.49
CA TYR A 303 -16.02 -2.63 7.89
C TYR A 303 -15.77 -1.32 8.62
N SER A 304 -15.92 -0.20 7.90
CA SER A 304 -15.86 1.14 8.50
C SER A 304 -17.06 1.31 9.42
N LEU A 305 -16.81 1.35 10.71
CA LEU A 305 -17.85 1.49 11.74
C LEU A 305 -18.23 2.97 11.88
N ILE A 306 -19.47 3.31 11.55
CA ILE A 306 -19.97 4.68 11.45
C ILE A 306 -21.15 4.82 12.40
N LYS A 307 -21.04 5.76 13.36
CA LYS A 307 -22.05 6.01 14.39
C LYS A 307 -23.42 6.30 13.78
N GLY A 308 -24.44 5.55 14.19
CA GLY A 308 -25.83 5.72 13.78
C GLY A 308 -26.13 5.32 12.32
N VAL A 309 -25.18 4.70 11.62
CA VAL A 309 -25.34 4.27 10.23
C VAL A 309 -25.32 2.75 10.11
N ASN A 310 -24.29 2.12 10.67
CA ASN A 310 -24.04 0.69 10.51
C ASN A 310 -23.49 0.03 11.80
N ASP A 311 -23.82 0.59 12.96
CA ASP A 311 -23.29 0.19 14.27
C ASP A 311 -24.36 -0.31 15.25
N THR A 312 -25.57 -0.66 14.76
CA THR A 312 -26.69 -1.13 15.57
C THR A 312 -26.64 -2.65 15.82
N ASP A 313 -27.42 -3.13 16.77
CA ASP A 313 -27.58 -4.56 17.05
C ASP A 313 -28.10 -5.32 15.85
N GLU A 314 -29.07 -4.72 15.16
CA GLU A 314 -29.63 -5.27 13.92
C GLU A 314 -28.56 -5.37 12.82
N ASP A 315 -27.66 -4.42 12.72
CA ASP A 315 -26.53 -4.48 11.77
C ASP A 315 -25.61 -5.67 12.06
N ALA A 316 -25.34 -5.96 13.33
CA ALA A 316 -24.52 -7.11 13.72
C ALA A 316 -25.21 -8.44 13.37
N GLU A 317 -26.52 -8.52 13.57
CA GLU A 317 -27.35 -9.69 13.24
C GLU A 317 -27.40 -9.92 11.71
N GLN A 318 -27.61 -8.84 10.93
CA GLN A 318 -27.60 -8.88 9.48
C GLN A 318 -26.23 -9.28 8.91
N LEU A 319 -25.13 -8.77 9.49
CA LEU A 319 -23.78 -9.21 9.12
C LEU A 319 -23.57 -10.69 9.37
N SER A 320 -24.06 -11.22 10.49
CA SER A 320 -23.94 -12.65 10.82
C SER A 320 -24.72 -13.53 9.86
N SER A 321 -25.82 -13.03 9.32
CA SER A 321 -26.61 -13.73 8.30
C SER A 321 -26.01 -13.65 6.90
N LEU A 322 -25.25 -12.59 6.63
CA LEU A 322 -24.60 -12.36 5.34
C LEU A 322 -23.27 -13.14 5.21
N LEU A 323 -22.53 -13.28 6.30
CA LEU A 323 -21.20 -13.89 6.31
C LEU A 323 -21.27 -15.34 6.86
N TRP A 324 -20.34 -16.17 6.42
CA TRP A 324 -20.25 -17.55 6.95
C TRP A 324 -19.56 -17.58 8.32
N ARG A 325 -19.89 -18.59 9.09
CA ARG A 325 -19.26 -18.80 10.40
C ARG A 325 -17.75 -18.93 10.29
N GLY A 326 -17.02 -18.20 11.12
CA GLY A 326 -15.56 -18.13 11.09
C GLY A 326 -15.00 -17.11 10.08
N ALA A 327 -15.86 -16.40 9.33
CA ALA A 327 -15.41 -15.27 8.53
C ALA A 327 -14.70 -14.24 9.42
N HIS A 328 -13.70 -13.58 8.87
CA HIS A 328 -12.95 -12.54 9.59
C HIS A 328 -13.39 -11.15 9.13
N ILE A 329 -13.80 -10.30 10.08
CA ILE A 329 -14.15 -8.92 9.85
C ILE A 329 -13.21 -8.00 10.61
N ASN A 330 -12.73 -6.97 9.95
CA ASN A 330 -11.89 -5.95 10.52
C ASN A 330 -12.71 -4.67 10.71
N LEU A 331 -13.04 -4.33 11.94
CA LEU A 331 -13.81 -3.15 12.30
C LEU A 331 -12.87 -1.94 12.33
N ILE A 332 -13.18 -0.93 11.53
CA ILE A 332 -12.39 0.27 11.39
C ILE A 332 -13.26 1.44 11.86
N PRO A 333 -13.06 2.00 13.07
CA PRO A 333 -13.72 3.25 13.43
C PRO A 333 -13.44 4.28 12.34
N VAL A 334 -14.49 4.94 11.81
CA VAL A 334 -14.31 5.88 10.70
C VAL A 334 -13.50 7.09 11.16
N ASN A 335 -12.44 7.42 10.42
CA ASN A 335 -11.72 8.66 10.68
C ASN A 335 -12.55 9.85 10.18
N PRO A 336 -12.72 10.92 10.98
CA PRO A 336 -13.41 12.10 10.53
C PRO A 336 -12.68 12.73 9.35
N VAL A 337 -13.43 13.01 8.29
CA VAL A 337 -12.97 13.77 7.12
C VAL A 337 -13.68 15.11 7.16
N LYS A 338 -12.97 16.23 7.06
CA LYS A 338 -13.54 17.59 7.24
C LYS A 338 -14.78 17.82 6.37
N GLU A 339 -14.82 17.24 5.19
CA GLU A 339 -15.87 17.42 4.19
C GLU A 339 -16.99 16.36 4.31
N ARG A 340 -16.96 15.52 5.32
CA ARG A 340 -17.93 14.45 5.54
C ARG A 340 -18.51 14.53 6.95
N THR A 341 -19.79 14.21 7.09
CA THR A 341 -20.52 14.27 8.36
C THR A 341 -20.45 12.98 9.18
N PHE A 342 -19.66 12.01 8.73
CA PHE A 342 -19.54 10.72 9.42
C PHE A 342 -18.68 10.83 10.67
N ALA A 343 -19.14 10.20 11.75
CA ALA A 343 -18.44 10.14 13.02
C ALA A 343 -18.19 8.68 13.45
N ALA A 344 -17.08 8.46 14.12
CA ALA A 344 -16.81 7.16 14.76
C ALA A 344 -17.75 6.93 15.95
N PRO A 345 -18.16 5.70 16.24
CA PRO A 345 -18.74 5.35 17.52
C PRO A 345 -17.70 5.49 18.63
N THR A 346 -18.15 5.50 19.88
CA THR A 346 -17.24 5.44 21.02
C THR A 346 -16.49 4.11 21.04
N ARG A 347 -15.31 4.06 21.65
CA ARG A 347 -14.56 2.81 21.80
C ARG A 347 -15.37 1.71 22.50
N ALA A 348 -16.18 2.08 23.49
CA ALA A 348 -17.06 1.14 24.18
C ALA A 348 -18.12 0.54 23.24
N ALA A 349 -18.76 1.38 22.38
CA ALA A 349 -19.72 0.91 21.40
C ALA A 349 -19.07 0.00 20.33
N ALA A 350 -17.86 0.32 19.88
CA ALA A 350 -17.12 -0.53 18.95
C ALA A 350 -16.79 -1.90 19.56
N ILE A 351 -16.39 -1.95 20.83
CA ILE A 351 -16.13 -3.20 21.57
C ILE A 351 -17.43 -4.01 21.75
N ASP A 352 -18.54 -3.34 22.05
CA ASP A 352 -19.83 -4.00 22.18
C ASP A 352 -20.30 -4.62 20.85
N PHE A 353 -20.16 -3.88 19.76
CA PHE A 353 -20.45 -4.38 18.41
C PHE A 353 -19.55 -5.58 18.04
N GLN A 354 -18.26 -5.52 18.36
CA GLN A 354 -17.34 -6.67 18.19
C GLN A 354 -17.83 -7.90 18.94
N ARG A 355 -18.18 -7.75 20.23
CA ARG A 355 -18.65 -8.87 21.06
C ARG A 355 -19.94 -9.49 20.54
N LYS A 356 -20.84 -8.70 19.93
CA LYS A 356 -22.04 -9.20 19.29
C LYS A 356 -21.73 -10.07 18.09
N LEU A 357 -20.84 -9.62 17.21
CA LEU A 357 -20.36 -10.42 16.08
C LEU A 357 -19.71 -11.73 16.51
N GLU A 358 -18.89 -11.70 17.56
CA GLU A 358 -18.24 -12.89 18.11
C GLU A 358 -19.27 -13.91 18.67
N LYS A 359 -20.35 -13.45 19.32
CA LYS A 359 -21.45 -14.32 19.76
C LYS A 359 -22.14 -15.03 18.59
N PHE A 360 -22.21 -14.39 17.43
CA PHE A 360 -22.73 -14.99 16.19
C PHE A 360 -21.70 -15.87 15.47
N GLY A 361 -20.49 -16.02 16.01
CA GLY A 361 -19.43 -16.85 15.43
C GLY A 361 -18.64 -16.20 14.30
N ILE A 362 -18.68 -14.87 14.21
CA ILE A 362 -17.86 -14.07 13.30
C ILE A 362 -16.58 -13.63 14.05
N ASN A 363 -15.41 -13.87 13.47
CA ASN A 363 -14.15 -13.42 14.06
C ASN A 363 -13.98 -11.91 13.79
N ALA A 364 -14.23 -11.08 14.79
CA ALA A 364 -14.14 -9.63 14.65
C ALA A 364 -12.89 -9.07 15.34
N THR A 365 -12.18 -8.18 14.66
CA THR A 365 -11.06 -7.42 15.24
C THR A 365 -11.30 -5.94 15.05
N ILE A 366 -11.01 -5.15 16.09
CA ILE A 366 -11.00 -3.70 15.96
C ILE A 366 -9.59 -3.28 15.53
N ARG A 367 -9.50 -2.58 14.40
CA ARG A 367 -8.22 -2.07 13.88
C ARG A 367 -7.63 -1.10 14.89
N ARG A 368 -6.37 -1.34 15.24
CA ARG A 368 -5.61 -0.37 16.02
C ARG A 368 -5.44 0.90 15.20
N GLU A 369 -5.84 2.02 15.77
CA GLU A 369 -5.59 3.33 15.19
C GLU A 369 -4.09 3.64 15.30
N MET A 370 -3.48 4.03 14.20
CA MET A 370 -2.07 4.37 14.08
C MET A 370 -1.96 5.80 13.55
N GLY A 371 -0.99 6.58 14.08
CA GLY A 371 -0.77 7.95 13.62
C GLY A 371 -1.95 8.89 13.88
N GLN A 372 -2.54 8.85 15.08
CA GLN A 372 -3.69 9.72 15.42
C GLN A 372 -3.33 11.21 15.49
N ASP A 373 -2.07 11.50 15.78
CA ASP A 373 -1.51 12.85 15.88
C ASP A 373 -1.02 13.42 14.55
N ILE A 374 -1.17 12.66 13.45
CA ILE A 374 -0.84 13.05 12.08
C ILE A 374 -2.05 12.83 11.17
N ASP A 375 -1.98 13.28 9.90
CA ASP A 375 -3.04 13.02 8.90
C ASP A 375 -3.09 11.53 8.49
N GLY A 376 -3.22 10.63 9.46
CA GLY A 376 -3.11 9.18 9.27
C GLY A 376 -4.11 8.57 8.31
N ALA A 377 -5.28 9.20 8.08
CA ALA A 377 -6.29 8.69 7.16
C ALA A 377 -5.91 8.90 5.68
N CYS A 378 -6.37 7.96 4.82
CA CYS A 378 -6.14 8.02 3.37
C CYS A 378 -6.69 9.29 2.74
N GLY A 379 -5.92 9.93 1.86
CA GLY A 379 -6.31 11.09 1.06
C GLY A 379 -6.22 12.43 1.78
N GLN A 380 -6.03 12.47 3.10
CA GLN A 380 -6.04 13.72 3.87
C GLN A 380 -4.81 14.59 3.62
N LEU A 381 -3.61 14.00 3.62
CA LEU A 381 -2.36 14.75 3.43
C LEU A 381 -2.26 15.30 2.01
N ARG A 382 -2.57 14.49 0.99
CA ARG A 382 -2.60 14.90 -0.41
C ARG A 382 -3.52 16.11 -0.59
N ARG A 383 -4.73 16.03 -0.04
CA ARG A 383 -5.71 17.10 -0.17
C ARG A 383 -5.25 18.39 0.47
N ARG A 384 -4.72 18.33 1.72
CA ARG A 384 -4.17 19.51 2.39
C ARG A 384 -3.02 20.15 1.59
N HIS A 385 -2.25 19.35 0.87
CA HIS A 385 -1.17 19.86 0.02
C HIS A 385 -1.70 20.56 -1.23
N LEU A 386 -2.78 20.05 -1.83
CA LEU A 386 -3.42 20.65 -3.02
C LEU A 386 -4.21 21.94 -2.70
N GLU A 387 -4.60 22.16 -1.45
CA GLU A 387 -5.32 23.36 -0.98
C GLU A 387 -4.37 24.50 -0.60
N ARG A 388 -3.05 24.28 -0.57
CA ARG A 388 -2.00 25.29 -0.35
C ARG A 388 -1.51 25.89 -1.65
#